data_d2c426270630fe095e17e96bb9670dd7
#
_entry.id   d2c426270630fe095e17e96bb9670dd7
#
_cell.length_a   1.000
_cell.length_b   1.000
_cell.length_c   1.000
_cell.angle_alpha   90.00
_cell.angle_beta   90.00
_cell.angle_gamma   90.00
#
_symmetry.space_group_name_H-M   'P 1'
#
loop_
_entity.id
_entity.type
_entity.pdbx_description
1 polymer ?
#
loop_
_entity_poly.entity_id
_entity_poly.type
_entity_poly.pdbx_seq_one_letter_code
_entity_poly.pdbx_strand_id
1 'polypeptide(L)'
;MYTSFKIAFLSLLFFTDQVYVTAQVAQKAVPVFENGEAQIVPAFEDPAKWIRHDLWVETTFDTDGDGKPDRMHVAVTRPQQTDTEGLKLPIVYGSSPYFAGVAEDVDGLFWDVKHELGGTTHERVHPEVVRTGERPVISNAHTKTWVPRGYIVVHSSSPGTGLSQGAPTVGGDNESLAPKAVIDWLCGRIPGYTTPDGFEKVEAYWSTGKVGMTGTSYEGTLPLAAATTG
;
A
#
# COMPACT_ATOMS: atom_id res chain seq x y z
N MET A 1 59.54 75.05 29.62
CA MET A 1 58.52 74.95 28.59
C MET A 1 58.29 73.48 28.31
N TYR A 2 57.31 72.88 29.04
CA TYR A 2 57.02 71.45 28.96
C TYR A 2 55.72 71.29 28.26
N THR A 3 55.72 70.62 27.10
CA THR A 3 54.54 70.31 26.30
C THR A 3 54.05 68.86 26.67
N SER A 4 52.93 68.80 27.30
CA SER A 4 52.30 67.49 27.65
C SER A 4 51.54 66.99 26.46
N PHE A 5 51.91 65.77 25.99
CA PHE A 5 51.21 65.01 24.96
C PHE A 5 50.13 64.16 25.68
N LYS A 6 48.85 64.38 25.38
CA LYS A 6 47.73 63.55 25.83
C LYS A 6 47.47 62.46 24.77
N ILE A 7 47.71 61.20 25.12
CA ILE A 7 47.35 60.02 24.31
C ILE A 7 45.89 59.66 24.66
N ALA A 8 45.01 59.79 23.67
CA ALA A 8 43.62 59.29 23.79
C ALA A 8 43.55 57.80 23.39
N PHE A 9 43.20 56.96 24.35
CA PHE A 9 42.91 55.54 24.10
C PHE A 9 41.49 55.43 23.56
N LEU A 10 41.32 55.01 22.29
CA LEU A 10 40.05 54.72 21.68
C LEU A 10 39.76 53.20 21.90
N SER A 11 38.89 52.88 22.83
CA SER A 11 38.46 51.52 23.08
C SER A 11 37.40 51.10 22.06
N LEU A 12 37.76 50.22 21.14
CA LEU A 12 36.86 49.63 20.16
C LEU A 12 36.13 48.46 20.83
N LEU A 13 34.86 48.63 21.17
CA LEU A 13 33.99 47.57 21.64
C LEU A 13 33.49 46.75 20.44
N PHE A 14 34.02 45.53 20.28
CA PHE A 14 33.47 44.55 19.37
C PHE A 14 32.24 43.89 20.01
N PHE A 15 31.07 44.25 19.53
CA PHE A 15 29.85 43.46 19.79
C PHE A 15 29.89 42.25 18.85
N THR A 16 30.14 41.05 19.40
CA THR A 16 29.93 39.80 18.68
C THR A 16 28.50 39.40 18.87
N ASP A 17 27.64 39.65 17.86
CA ASP A 17 26.32 39.07 17.81
C ASP A 17 26.44 37.55 17.70
N GLN A 18 26.20 36.87 18.81
CA GLN A 18 26.08 35.40 18.83
C GLN A 18 24.72 35.05 18.23
N VAL A 19 24.71 34.67 16.95
CA VAL A 19 23.53 34.07 16.33
C VAL A 19 23.32 32.68 16.92
N TYR A 20 22.41 32.55 17.87
CA TYR A 20 21.94 31.25 18.34
C TYR A 20 21.07 30.63 17.26
N VAL A 21 21.63 29.74 16.45
CA VAL A 21 20.87 28.85 15.58
C VAL A 21 20.24 27.80 16.50
N THR A 22 19.03 28.05 16.96
CA THR A 22 18.22 27.01 17.58
C THR A 22 17.89 25.98 16.50
N ALA A 23 18.51 24.80 16.57
CA ALA A 23 18.10 23.67 15.76
C ALA A 23 16.65 23.35 16.13
N GLN A 24 15.71 23.74 15.28
CA GLN A 24 14.32 23.37 15.42
C GLN A 24 14.25 21.87 15.22
N VAL A 25 14.02 21.12 16.30
CA VAL A 25 13.77 19.67 16.22
C VAL A 25 12.55 19.53 15.32
N ALA A 26 12.74 18.94 14.15
CA ALA A 26 11.66 18.71 13.22
C ALA A 26 10.59 17.86 13.93
N GLN A 27 9.41 18.43 14.11
CA GLN A 27 8.29 17.73 14.73
C GLN A 27 7.91 16.56 13.82
N LYS A 28 7.86 15.34 14.39
CA LYS A 28 7.43 14.15 13.65
C LYS A 28 6.03 14.37 13.08
N ALA A 29 5.84 14.00 11.81
CA ALA A 29 4.53 14.04 11.20
C ALA A 29 3.62 12.99 11.83
N VAL A 30 2.38 13.38 12.16
CA VAL A 30 1.36 12.49 12.71
C VAL A 30 0.03 12.70 11.99
N PRO A 31 -0.85 11.70 11.92
CA PRO A 31 -2.21 11.87 11.42
C PRO A 31 -2.96 12.93 12.24
N VAL A 32 -3.76 13.75 11.57
CA VAL A 32 -4.57 14.82 12.17
C VAL A 32 -6.05 14.49 12.00
N PHE A 33 -6.82 14.64 13.07
CA PHE A 33 -8.26 14.43 13.05
C PHE A 33 -8.97 15.70 13.55
N GLU A 34 -9.97 16.15 12.77
CA GLU A 34 -10.84 17.26 13.12
C GLU A 34 -12.29 16.79 13.03
N ASN A 35 -13.07 16.99 14.08
CA ASN A 35 -14.47 16.53 14.15
C ASN A 35 -14.70 15.05 13.81
N GLY A 36 -13.70 14.19 14.08
CA GLY A 36 -13.74 12.77 13.77
C GLY A 36 -13.31 12.42 12.34
N GLU A 37 -12.96 13.39 11.52
CA GLU A 37 -12.50 13.19 10.14
C GLU A 37 -10.98 13.32 10.01
N ALA A 38 -10.35 12.38 9.30
CA ALA A 38 -8.93 12.41 9.01
C ALA A 38 -8.60 13.53 8.01
N GLN A 39 -7.69 14.43 8.38
CA GLN A 39 -7.28 15.57 7.56
C GLN A 39 -6.05 15.22 6.70
N ILE A 40 -5.89 15.94 5.58
CA ILE A 40 -4.67 15.85 4.79
C ILE A 40 -3.51 16.46 5.58
N VAL A 41 -2.41 15.71 5.67
CA VAL A 41 -1.18 16.14 6.33
C VAL A 41 -0.13 16.44 5.24
N PRO A 42 0.37 17.68 5.12
CA PRO A 42 1.30 18.07 4.05
C PRO A 42 2.54 17.16 3.94
N ALA A 43 3.00 16.62 5.06
CA ALA A 43 4.16 15.72 5.09
C ALA A 43 3.91 14.36 4.39
N PHE A 44 2.64 13.95 4.22
CA PHE A 44 2.23 12.70 3.58
C PHE A 44 1.70 12.88 2.15
N GLU A 45 1.57 14.11 1.67
CA GLU A 45 0.81 14.41 0.45
C GLU A 45 1.57 14.10 -0.84
N ASP A 46 2.90 14.16 -0.82
CA ASP A 46 3.73 13.99 -2.01
C ASP A 46 3.81 12.51 -2.47
N PRO A 47 3.18 12.12 -3.60
CA PRO A 47 3.19 10.73 -4.08
C PRO A 47 4.58 10.21 -4.46
N ALA A 48 5.54 11.10 -4.75
CA ALA A 48 6.91 10.72 -5.07
C ALA A 48 7.67 10.20 -3.84
N LYS A 49 7.18 10.54 -2.64
CA LYS A 49 7.74 10.10 -1.36
C LYS A 49 7.00 8.90 -0.77
N TRP A 50 6.02 8.36 -1.45
CA TRP A 50 5.33 7.16 -0.96
C TRP A 50 6.16 5.93 -1.27
N ILE A 51 6.28 5.07 -0.28
CA ILE A 51 6.90 3.76 -0.42
C ILE A 51 5.85 2.81 -0.98
N ARG A 52 6.23 2.12 -2.06
CA ARG A 52 5.38 1.11 -2.71
C ARG A 52 6.18 -0.17 -2.85
N HIS A 53 5.59 -1.27 -2.44
CA HIS A 53 6.19 -2.59 -2.61
C HIS A 53 5.13 -3.67 -2.79
N ASP A 54 5.53 -4.71 -3.48
CA ASP A 54 4.77 -5.93 -3.66
C ASP A 54 5.34 -7.00 -2.74
N LEU A 55 4.46 -7.71 -2.05
CA LEU A 55 4.78 -8.73 -1.07
C LEU A 55 3.83 -9.90 -1.24
N TRP A 56 4.14 -11.04 -0.63
CA TRP A 56 3.30 -12.23 -0.67
C TRP A 56 3.02 -12.74 0.72
N VAL A 57 1.78 -13.10 0.98
CA VAL A 57 1.33 -13.62 2.28
C VAL A 57 0.83 -15.05 2.07
N GLU A 58 1.40 -15.98 2.82
CA GLU A 58 1.05 -17.40 2.76
C GLU A 58 -0.29 -17.66 3.44
N THR A 59 -1.13 -18.44 2.78
CA THR A 59 -2.43 -18.87 3.27
C THR A 59 -2.34 -20.26 3.93
N THR A 60 -3.49 -20.81 4.30
CA THR A 60 -3.60 -22.17 4.87
C THR A 60 -4.15 -23.18 3.86
N PHE A 61 -4.30 -22.81 2.59
CA PHE A 61 -4.89 -23.63 1.55
C PHE A 61 -3.95 -23.74 0.33
N ASP A 62 -4.15 -24.80 -0.43
CA ASP A 62 -3.52 -25.12 -1.72
C ASP A 62 -4.67 -25.40 -2.71
N THR A 63 -4.93 -24.46 -3.62
CA THR A 63 -6.08 -24.56 -4.54
C THR A 63 -5.70 -24.99 -5.94
N ASP A 64 -4.42 -24.95 -6.31
CA ASP A 64 -3.93 -25.44 -7.60
C ASP A 64 -3.32 -26.87 -7.52
N GLY A 65 -3.15 -27.39 -6.30
CA GLY A 65 -2.73 -28.77 -6.06
C GLY A 65 -1.23 -29.01 -6.28
N ASP A 66 -0.40 -27.96 -6.16
CA ASP A 66 1.05 -28.07 -6.32
C ASP A 66 1.76 -28.62 -5.07
N GLY A 67 1.02 -28.84 -3.98
CA GLY A 67 1.49 -29.36 -2.70
C GLY A 67 2.06 -28.28 -1.76
N LYS A 68 1.86 -27.01 -2.06
CA LYS A 68 2.28 -25.87 -1.23
C LYS A 68 1.08 -24.97 -0.92
N PRO A 69 1.07 -24.32 0.25
CA PRO A 69 0.10 -23.27 0.53
C PRO A 69 0.23 -22.11 -0.48
N ASP A 70 -0.92 -21.66 -0.99
CA ASP A 70 -0.97 -20.52 -1.91
C ASP A 70 -0.54 -19.23 -1.22
N ARG A 71 0.18 -18.37 -1.93
CA ARG A 71 0.54 -17.04 -1.47
C ARG A 71 -0.23 -15.96 -2.20
N MET A 72 -0.83 -15.07 -1.42
CA MET A 72 -1.56 -13.93 -1.94
C MET A 72 -0.62 -12.76 -2.19
N HIS A 73 -0.66 -12.22 -3.39
CA HIS A 73 0.02 -10.98 -3.72
C HIS A 73 -0.62 -9.80 -2.98
N VAL A 74 0.22 -8.99 -2.38
CA VAL A 74 -0.16 -7.80 -1.61
C VAL A 74 0.65 -6.60 -2.06
N ALA A 75 -0.02 -5.57 -2.56
CA ALA A 75 0.59 -4.29 -2.87
C ALA A 75 0.36 -3.31 -1.72
N VAL A 76 1.44 -2.73 -1.21
CA VAL A 76 1.44 -1.77 -0.10
C VAL A 76 1.84 -0.40 -0.60
N THR A 77 1.10 0.64 -0.20
CA THR A 77 1.48 2.04 -0.38
C THR A 77 1.40 2.76 0.96
N ARG A 78 2.50 3.38 1.37
CA ARG A 78 2.63 4.03 2.68
C ARG A 78 3.51 5.28 2.62
N PRO A 79 3.32 6.26 3.52
CA PRO A 79 4.20 7.42 3.61
C PRO A 79 5.63 7.03 4.00
N GLN A 80 6.64 7.74 3.46
CA GLN A 80 8.06 7.46 3.79
C GLN A 80 8.36 7.56 5.30
N GLN A 81 7.58 8.34 6.06
CA GLN A 81 7.76 8.54 7.49
C GLN A 81 7.60 7.25 8.29
N THR A 82 6.97 6.23 7.72
CA THR A 82 6.93 4.89 8.32
C THR A 82 8.31 4.26 8.42
N ASP A 83 9.25 4.61 7.52
CA ASP A 83 10.65 4.18 7.59
C ASP A 83 11.54 5.25 8.23
N THR A 84 11.42 6.49 7.81
CA THR A 84 12.35 7.56 8.22
C THR A 84 12.14 8.03 9.66
N GLU A 85 10.93 7.88 10.20
CA GLU A 85 10.55 8.34 11.54
C GLU A 85 10.05 7.21 12.45
N GLY A 86 9.93 5.98 11.93
CA GLY A 86 9.37 4.83 12.64
C GLY A 86 7.86 5.00 12.93
N LEU A 87 7.16 5.76 12.09
CA LEU A 87 5.72 6.01 12.25
C LEU A 87 4.94 4.72 11.96
N LYS A 88 4.02 4.37 12.86
CA LYS A 88 3.06 3.29 12.66
C LYS A 88 1.68 3.86 12.37
N LEU A 89 1.03 3.34 11.33
CA LEU A 89 -0.24 3.87 10.84
C LEU A 89 -1.32 2.78 10.74
N PRO A 90 -2.61 3.16 10.86
CA PRO A 90 -3.71 2.27 10.55
C PRO A 90 -3.80 2.00 9.05
N ILE A 91 -4.52 0.95 8.69
CA ILE A 91 -4.56 0.41 7.34
C ILE A 91 -5.96 0.50 6.76
N VAL A 92 -6.05 0.95 5.51
CA VAL A 92 -7.22 0.77 4.64
C VAL A 92 -6.86 -0.34 3.65
N TYR A 93 -7.63 -1.43 3.70
CA TYR A 93 -7.36 -2.65 2.96
C TYR A 93 -8.50 -2.98 1.99
N GLY A 94 -8.16 -3.24 0.74
CA GLY A 94 -9.03 -3.76 -0.30
C GLY A 94 -8.53 -5.10 -0.81
N SER A 95 -9.43 -6.08 -0.92
CA SER A 95 -9.15 -7.38 -1.56
C SER A 95 -10.05 -7.52 -2.78
N SER A 96 -9.52 -7.99 -3.92
CA SER A 96 -10.27 -8.03 -5.16
C SER A 96 -9.70 -9.03 -6.17
N PRO A 97 -10.55 -9.72 -6.95
CA PRO A 97 -10.10 -10.47 -8.11
C PRO A 97 -9.77 -9.57 -9.32
N TYR A 98 -10.09 -8.27 -9.25
CA TYR A 98 -10.00 -7.35 -10.38
C TYR A 98 -8.71 -6.52 -10.45
N PHE A 99 -7.82 -6.62 -9.45
CA PHE A 99 -6.51 -5.94 -9.47
C PHE A 99 -5.48 -6.63 -10.38
N ALA A 100 -5.92 -7.48 -11.26
CA ALA A 100 -5.08 -8.41 -11.99
C ALA A 100 -4.10 -7.78 -13.00
N GLY A 101 -4.06 -6.46 -13.14
CA GLY A 101 -3.21 -5.82 -14.14
C GLY A 101 -3.59 -6.20 -15.56
N VAL A 102 -4.87 -6.49 -15.80
CA VAL A 102 -5.41 -6.68 -17.14
C VAL A 102 -5.35 -5.33 -17.83
N ALA A 103 -4.77 -5.31 -19.03
CA ALA A 103 -4.69 -4.10 -19.84
C ALA A 103 -6.09 -3.51 -20.04
N GLU A 104 -6.25 -2.23 -19.68
CA GLU A 104 -7.55 -1.55 -19.73
C GLU A 104 -8.11 -1.42 -21.15
N ASP A 105 -7.30 -1.49 -22.20
CA ASP A 105 -7.68 -1.19 -23.58
C ASP A 105 -7.10 -2.20 -24.58
N VAL A 106 -7.27 -3.50 -24.35
CA VAL A 106 -6.97 -4.49 -25.40
C VAL A 106 -8.25 -4.82 -26.17
N ASP A 107 -8.31 -4.40 -27.42
CA ASP A 107 -9.35 -4.81 -28.35
C ASP A 107 -9.49 -6.35 -28.34
N GLY A 108 -10.69 -6.86 -28.03
CA GLY A 108 -10.99 -8.28 -28.02
C GLY A 108 -11.00 -8.96 -26.64
N LEU A 109 -10.67 -8.27 -25.54
CA LEU A 109 -10.90 -8.77 -24.16
C LEU A 109 -12.37 -8.65 -23.73
N PHE A 110 -13.16 -7.87 -24.43
CA PHE A 110 -14.58 -7.75 -24.17
C PHE A 110 -15.38 -8.76 -24.95
N TRP A 111 -16.45 -9.22 -24.32
CA TRP A 111 -17.47 -10.04 -24.90
C TRP A 111 -17.92 -9.46 -26.25
N ASP A 112 -17.70 -10.22 -27.34
CA ASP A 112 -18.27 -9.86 -28.63
C ASP A 112 -19.80 -10.07 -28.58
N VAL A 113 -20.54 -8.98 -28.38
CA VAL A 113 -22.01 -8.96 -28.33
C VAL A 113 -22.67 -9.19 -29.70
N LYS A 114 -21.88 -9.27 -30.78
CA LYS A 114 -22.36 -9.60 -32.13
C LYS A 114 -22.61 -11.09 -32.34
N HIS A 115 -22.59 -11.88 -31.27
CA HIS A 115 -22.93 -13.28 -31.32
C HIS A 115 -24.42 -13.44 -31.63
N GLU A 116 -24.75 -13.79 -32.87
CA GLU A 116 -26.14 -14.10 -33.24
C GLU A 116 -26.56 -15.46 -32.66
N LEU A 117 -27.73 -15.50 -32.00
CA LEU A 117 -28.36 -16.72 -31.54
C LEU A 117 -28.59 -17.66 -32.73
N GLY A 118 -27.97 -18.83 -32.72
CA GLY A 118 -28.07 -19.84 -33.78
C GLY A 118 -27.00 -19.73 -34.87
N GLY A 119 -26.04 -18.81 -34.72
CA GLY A 119 -24.84 -18.78 -35.58
C GLY A 119 -23.91 -19.98 -35.34
N THR A 120 -23.05 -20.26 -36.29
CA THR A 120 -21.98 -21.27 -36.14
C THR A 120 -21.05 -20.86 -34.99
N THR A 121 -20.73 -21.79 -34.09
CA THR A 121 -19.73 -21.56 -33.03
C THR A 121 -18.39 -21.19 -33.66
N HIS A 122 -17.98 -19.93 -33.46
CA HIS A 122 -16.64 -19.53 -33.81
C HIS A 122 -15.66 -20.09 -32.77
N GLU A 123 -14.52 -20.58 -33.26
CA GLU A 123 -13.41 -20.93 -32.35
C GLU A 123 -13.04 -19.66 -31.55
N ARG A 124 -13.13 -19.74 -30.23
CA ARG A 124 -12.75 -18.61 -29.38
C ARG A 124 -11.23 -18.51 -29.40
N VAL A 125 -10.71 -17.55 -30.11
CA VAL A 125 -9.32 -17.14 -29.97
C VAL A 125 -9.24 -16.31 -28.69
N HIS A 126 -8.64 -16.89 -27.65
CA HIS A 126 -8.30 -16.11 -26.46
C HIS A 126 -7.03 -15.32 -26.82
N PRO A 127 -7.09 -13.98 -26.84
CA PRO A 127 -5.88 -13.18 -27.02
C PRO A 127 -4.91 -13.49 -25.88
N GLU A 128 -3.62 -13.50 -26.21
CA GLU A 128 -2.59 -13.62 -25.18
C GLU A 128 -2.75 -12.48 -24.16
N VAL A 129 -2.75 -12.81 -22.88
CA VAL A 129 -2.82 -11.80 -21.81
C VAL A 129 -1.51 -11.05 -21.78
N VAL A 130 -1.47 -9.88 -22.38
CA VAL A 130 -0.31 -8.99 -22.36
C VAL A 130 -0.37 -8.18 -21.08
N ARG A 131 0.56 -8.43 -20.17
CA ARG A 131 0.73 -7.59 -18.99
C ARG A 131 1.35 -6.26 -19.39
N THR A 132 0.61 -5.17 -19.27
CA THR A 132 1.11 -3.82 -19.49
C THR A 132 1.57 -3.24 -18.17
N GLY A 133 2.88 -3.18 -17.96
CA GLY A 133 3.50 -2.62 -16.77
C GLY A 133 4.04 -3.65 -15.78
N GLU A 134 4.93 -3.18 -14.93
CA GLU A 134 5.63 -3.99 -13.92
C GLU A 134 4.79 -4.30 -12.68
N ARG A 135 3.70 -3.56 -12.49
CA ARG A 135 2.80 -3.72 -11.33
C ARG A 135 1.34 -3.83 -11.77
N PRO A 136 0.54 -4.67 -11.09
CA PRO A 136 -0.90 -4.68 -11.26
C PRO A 136 -1.48 -3.27 -11.04
N VAL A 137 -2.46 -2.90 -11.86
CA VAL A 137 -3.16 -1.62 -11.66
C VAL A 137 -4.02 -1.72 -10.41
N ILE A 138 -3.60 -1.03 -9.38
CA ILE A 138 -4.31 -0.96 -8.11
C ILE A 138 -5.06 0.35 -8.05
N SER A 139 -6.22 0.36 -7.39
CA SER A 139 -7.03 1.56 -7.24
C SER A 139 -6.22 2.78 -6.76
N ASN A 140 -5.86 3.64 -7.70
CA ASN A 140 -5.22 4.92 -7.39
C ASN A 140 -6.12 5.83 -6.55
N ALA A 141 -7.44 5.63 -6.59
CA ALA A 141 -8.39 6.42 -5.82
C ALA A 141 -8.19 6.23 -4.30
N HIS A 142 -8.04 4.99 -3.84
CA HIS A 142 -7.79 4.71 -2.42
C HIS A 142 -6.45 5.30 -1.96
N THR A 143 -5.37 5.12 -2.72
CA THR A 143 -4.06 5.64 -2.34
C THR A 143 -4.05 7.16 -2.28
N LYS A 144 -4.63 7.85 -3.27
CA LYS A 144 -4.73 9.32 -3.30
C LYS A 144 -5.60 9.88 -2.17
N THR A 145 -6.60 9.13 -1.73
CA THR A 145 -7.50 9.56 -0.66
C THR A 145 -6.89 9.35 0.72
N TRP A 146 -6.34 8.17 0.99
CA TRP A 146 -6.03 7.74 2.35
C TRP A 146 -4.58 7.96 2.77
N VAL A 147 -3.60 7.82 1.84
CA VAL A 147 -2.19 8.01 2.20
C VAL A 147 -1.90 9.43 2.68
N PRO A 148 -2.41 10.50 2.02
CA PRO A 148 -2.24 11.87 2.51
C PRO A 148 -2.86 12.13 3.89
N ARG A 149 -3.78 11.27 4.34
CA ARG A 149 -4.47 11.38 5.63
C ARG A 149 -3.82 10.53 6.73
N GLY A 150 -2.65 9.96 6.44
CA GLY A 150 -1.91 9.17 7.43
C GLY A 150 -2.43 7.75 7.60
N TYR A 151 -2.88 7.14 6.51
CA TYR A 151 -3.17 5.72 6.44
C TYR A 151 -2.19 5.01 5.51
N ILE A 152 -2.01 3.74 5.75
CA ILE A 152 -1.38 2.82 4.80
C ILE A 152 -2.49 2.21 3.95
N VAL A 153 -2.29 2.17 2.64
CA VAL A 153 -3.22 1.51 1.73
C VAL A 153 -2.63 0.20 1.27
N VAL A 154 -3.41 -0.85 1.44
CA VAL A 154 -3.06 -2.22 1.10
C VAL A 154 -4.10 -2.78 0.14
N HIS A 155 -3.63 -3.42 -0.92
CA HIS A 155 -4.48 -4.15 -1.85
C HIS A 155 -3.95 -5.57 -2.01
N SER A 156 -4.84 -6.56 -2.07
CA SER A 156 -4.47 -7.94 -2.40
C SER A 156 -5.31 -8.46 -3.55
N SER A 157 -4.71 -9.30 -4.38
CA SER A 157 -5.43 -10.05 -5.40
C SER A 157 -6.01 -11.33 -4.79
N SER A 158 -7.23 -11.70 -5.19
CA SER A 158 -7.87 -12.97 -4.81
C SER A 158 -7.06 -14.18 -5.32
N PRO A 159 -7.24 -15.39 -4.75
CA PRO A 159 -6.55 -16.59 -5.20
C PRO A 159 -6.64 -16.80 -6.71
N GLY A 160 -5.54 -17.17 -7.36
CA GLY A 160 -5.47 -17.42 -8.80
C GLY A 160 -5.66 -16.19 -9.70
N THR A 161 -5.63 -14.97 -9.13
CA THR A 161 -5.76 -13.73 -9.90
C THR A 161 -4.54 -12.83 -9.71
N GLY A 162 -4.24 -12.01 -10.69
CA GLY A 162 -3.10 -11.09 -10.67
C GLY A 162 -1.78 -11.81 -10.48
N LEU A 163 -1.08 -11.51 -9.39
CA LEU A 163 0.16 -12.16 -8.99
C LEU A 163 -0.02 -13.12 -7.80
N SER A 164 -1.26 -13.37 -7.37
CA SER A 164 -1.57 -14.38 -6.36
C SER A 164 -1.47 -15.79 -6.94
N GLN A 165 -0.98 -16.72 -6.13
CA GLN A 165 -0.94 -18.14 -6.47
C GLN A 165 -2.32 -18.79 -6.30
N GLY A 166 -2.43 -20.04 -6.73
CA GLY A 166 -3.63 -20.85 -6.61
C GLY A 166 -4.58 -20.76 -7.80
N ALA A 167 -5.75 -21.33 -7.65
CA ALA A 167 -6.82 -21.36 -8.64
C ALA A 167 -7.96 -20.41 -8.27
N PRO A 168 -8.53 -19.65 -9.23
CA PRO A 168 -9.61 -18.73 -8.97
C PRO A 168 -10.91 -19.49 -8.66
N THR A 169 -11.66 -18.99 -7.66
CA THR A 169 -12.99 -19.47 -7.31
C THR A 169 -13.98 -18.32 -7.26
N VAL A 170 -15.24 -18.63 -6.99
CA VAL A 170 -16.29 -17.63 -6.76
C VAL A 170 -17.00 -17.97 -5.46
N GLY A 171 -16.77 -17.15 -4.42
CA GLY A 171 -17.43 -17.30 -3.11
C GLY A 171 -16.99 -18.52 -2.32
N GLY A 172 -15.84 -19.11 -2.61
CA GLY A 172 -15.30 -20.26 -1.87
C GLY A 172 -14.64 -19.84 -0.55
N ASP A 173 -14.35 -20.84 0.31
CA ASP A 173 -13.69 -20.62 1.60
C ASP A 173 -12.31 -19.97 1.43
N ASN A 174 -11.57 -20.32 0.37
CA ASN A 174 -10.28 -19.72 0.04
C ASN A 174 -10.38 -18.19 -0.19
N GLU A 175 -11.48 -17.71 -0.76
CA GLU A 175 -11.70 -16.26 -0.93
C GLU A 175 -12.00 -15.53 0.38
N SER A 176 -12.52 -16.22 1.38
CA SER A 176 -12.70 -15.68 2.73
C SER A 176 -11.39 -15.73 3.53
N LEU A 177 -10.64 -16.82 3.38
CA LEU A 177 -9.39 -17.06 4.10
C LEU A 177 -8.20 -16.25 3.53
N ALA A 178 -8.21 -15.93 2.25
CA ALA A 178 -7.17 -15.13 1.63
C ALA A 178 -7.02 -13.73 2.27
N PRO A 179 -8.07 -12.88 2.33
CA PRO A 179 -7.98 -11.61 3.04
C PRO A 179 -7.73 -11.75 4.53
N LYS A 180 -8.22 -12.84 5.17
CA LYS A 180 -7.89 -13.14 6.56
C LYS A 180 -6.38 -13.31 6.76
N ALA A 181 -5.71 -14.09 5.91
CA ALA A 181 -4.26 -14.28 6.00
C ALA A 181 -3.52 -12.93 5.88
N VAL A 182 -3.95 -12.06 4.96
CA VAL A 182 -3.37 -10.71 4.83
C VAL A 182 -3.57 -9.89 6.10
N ILE A 183 -4.77 -9.94 6.72
CA ILE A 183 -5.03 -9.27 8.00
C ILE A 183 -4.13 -9.85 9.10
N ASP A 184 -3.93 -11.15 9.15
CA ASP A 184 -3.06 -11.82 10.12
C ASP A 184 -1.62 -11.33 10.00
N TRP A 185 -1.11 -11.20 8.77
CA TRP A 185 0.20 -10.60 8.51
C TRP A 185 0.27 -9.12 8.95
N LEU A 186 -0.72 -8.30 8.57
CA LEU A 186 -0.79 -6.90 8.94
C LEU A 186 -0.87 -6.67 10.46
N CYS A 187 -1.38 -7.65 11.19
CA CYS A 187 -1.44 -7.66 12.66
C CYS A 187 -0.23 -8.36 13.32
N GLY A 188 0.76 -8.79 12.55
CA GLY A 188 1.98 -9.42 13.06
C GLY A 188 1.80 -10.86 13.56
N ARG A 189 0.73 -11.55 13.16
CA ARG A 189 0.44 -12.95 13.57
C ARG A 189 1.15 -13.97 12.70
N ILE A 190 1.39 -13.67 11.44
CA ILE A 190 2.11 -14.50 10.49
C ILE A 190 3.11 -13.66 9.68
N PRO A 191 4.17 -14.25 9.09
CA PRO A 191 5.07 -13.53 8.21
C PRO A 191 4.49 -13.30 6.81
N GLY A 192 4.93 -12.22 6.13
CA GLY A 192 4.88 -12.08 4.69
C GLY A 192 6.23 -12.48 4.07
N TYR A 193 6.31 -12.41 2.74
CA TYR A 193 7.51 -12.77 1.98
C TYR A 193 7.78 -11.74 0.90
N THR A 194 9.06 -11.58 0.52
CA THR A 194 9.47 -10.62 -0.53
C THR A 194 9.19 -11.12 -1.94
N THR A 195 9.02 -12.43 -2.12
CA THR A 195 8.75 -13.06 -3.43
C THR A 195 7.74 -14.22 -3.28
N PRO A 196 7.05 -14.61 -4.36
CA PRO A 196 6.04 -15.67 -4.31
C PRO A 196 6.59 -17.02 -3.83
N ASP A 197 7.84 -17.36 -4.20
CA ASP A 197 8.46 -18.65 -3.92
C ASP A 197 9.66 -18.55 -2.96
N GLY A 198 9.99 -17.35 -2.50
CA GLY A 198 11.17 -17.11 -1.65
C GLY A 198 10.92 -17.41 -0.18
N PHE A 199 12.02 -17.35 0.60
CA PHE A 199 12.01 -17.62 2.05
C PHE A 199 12.29 -16.37 2.89
N GLU A 200 12.59 -15.24 2.25
CA GLU A 200 12.86 -13.99 2.95
C GLU A 200 11.56 -13.42 3.51
N LYS A 201 11.49 -13.39 4.85
CA LYS A 201 10.30 -12.95 5.58
C LYS A 201 10.25 -11.45 5.74
N VAL A 202 9.04 -10.90 5.68
CA VAL A 202 8.75 -9.48 5.91
C VAL A 202 7.68 -9.33 6.96
N GLU A 203 7.95 -8.49 7.94
CA GLU A 203 6.98 -8.07 8.95
C GLU A 203 6.39 -6.71 8.59
N ALA A 204 5.11 -6.51 8.91
CA ALA A 204 4.42 -5.23 8.73
C ALA A 204 4.75 -4.27 9.91
N TYR A 205 6.04 -4.00 10.18
CA TYR A 205 6.52 -3.22 11.32
C TYR A 205 5.94 -1.80 11.39
N TRP A 206 5.50 -1.29 10.26
CA TRP A 206 4.86 0.01 10.07
C TRP A 206 3.35 0.01 10.39
N SER A 207 2.76 -1.14 10.65
CA SER A 207 1.34 -1.31 10.97
C SER A 207 1.07 -1.07 12.45
N THR A 208 -0.09 -0.45 12.74
CA THR A 208 -0.66 -0.41 14.11
C THR A 208 -1.44 -1.67 14.46
N GLY A 209 -1.62 -2.60 13.53
CA GLY A 209 -2.53 -3.74 13.67
C GLY A 209 -4.01 -3.37 13.56
N LYS A 210 -4.34 -2.11 13.29
CA LYS A 210 -5.72 -1.67 13.04
C LYS A 210 -5.97 -1.68 11.54
N VAL A 211 -6.79 -2.61 11.09
CA VAL A 211 -7.12 -2.83 9.68
C VAL A 211 -8.61 -2.59 9.47
N GLY A 212 -8.94 -1.63 8.61
CA GLY A 212 -10.30 -1.43 8.09
C GLY A 212 -10.37 -1.90 6.65
N MET A 213 -11.27 -2.83 6.35
CA MET A 213 -11.53 -3.24 4.97
C MET A 213 -12.59 -2.37 4.32
N THR A 214 -12.42 -2.15 3.01
CA THR A 214 -13.37 -1.41 2.17
C THR A 214 -13.47 -2.05 0.79
N GLY A 215 -14.61 -1.84 0.13
CA GLY A 215 -14.83 -2.30 -1.23
C GLY A 215 -16.25 -2.06 -1.71
N THR A 216 -16.44 -2.18 -3.02
CA THR A 216 -17.72 -2.07 -3.70
C THR A 216 -18.00 -3.35 -4.47
N SER A 217 -19.26 -3.78 -4.58
CA SER A 217 -19.66 -5.00 -5.30
C SER A 217 -18.97 -6.25 -4.71
N TYR A 218 -18.27 -7.03 -5.52
CA TYR A 218 -17.54 -8.21 -5.07
C TYR A 218 -16.48 -7.89 -4.00
N GLU A 219 -15.77 -6.79 -4.18
CA GLU A 219 -14.81 -6.27 -3.19
C GLU A 219 -15.49 -5.92 -1.86
N GLY A 220 -16.77 -5.51 -1.87
CA GLY A 220 -17.57 -5.25 -0.67
C GLY A 220 -18.07 -6.52 0.01
N THR A 221 -18.14 -7.64 -0.71
CA THR A 221 -18.49 -8.96 -0.16
C THR A 221 -17.33 -9.57 0.62
N LEU A 222 -16.11 -9.43 0.12
CA LEU A 222 -14.91 -10.01 0.74
C LEU A 222 -14.63 -9.54 2.18
N PRO A 223 -14.83 -8.26 2.55
CA PRO A 223 -14.73 -7.83 3.94
C PRO A 223 -15.69 -8.57 4.89
N LEU A 224 -16.93 -8.79 4.44
CA LEU A 224 -17.91 -9.54 5.24
C LEU A 224 -17.51 -11.00 5.36
N ALA A 225 -17.08 -11.61 4.25
CA ALA A 225 -16.60 -12.99 4.24
C ALA A 225 -15.37 -13.15 5.16
N ALA A 226 -14.38 -12.27 5.08
CA ALA A 226 -13.23 -12.28 5.97
C ALA A 226 -13.61 -12.13 7.45
N ALA A 227 -14.59 -11.28 7.77
CA ALA A 227 -15.07 -11.08 9.14
C ALA A 227 -15.73 -12.33 9.75
N THR A 228 -16.21 -13.27 8.94
CA THR A 228 -16.80 -14.54 9.44
C THR A 228 -15.76 -15.59 9.81
N THR A 229 -14.49 -15.37 9.48
CA THR A 229 -13.42 -16.35 9.70
C THR A 229 -12.77 -16.27 11.09
N GLY A 230 -13.13 -15.29 11.92
CA GLY A 230 -12.64 -15.09 13.28
C GLY A 230 -11.51 -14.08 13.40
#